data_69014c578ba5d0a9b54c327f12570a85
#
_entry.id   69014c578ba5d0a9b54c327f12570a85
#
_cell.length_a   1.000
_cell.length_b   1.000
_cell.length_c   1.000
_cell.angle_alpha   90.00
_cell.angle_beta   90.00
_cell.angle_gamma   90.00
#
_symmetry.space_group_name_H-M   'P 1'
#
loop_
_entity.id
_entity.type
_entity.pdbx_description
1 polymer ?
#
loop_
_entity_poly.entity_id
_entity_poly.type
_entity_poly.pdbx_seq_one_letter_code
_entity_poly.pdbx_strand_id
1 'polypeptide(L)'
;MSITRNLLMGSTALVGLTAFAQNTDKPNIIFILCDDMGYGDLACYGQPYIQTPNIDRMASEGMLFTQAYAGSPVSAPSRATLMTGQHTGHTHVRGNKEYWKGRPQTQYGVTSEPDRVGQEPYDPNHVILPEIMKANGYTTGMFGKWAGGYEGSASTPKTRGVDEYYGYICQYMAHRYFPNFLNRYSPRRGDTDVIRIPMEENIKYSDGCTNPDYAKRTQYSGDMIHQEALEWLDLQTKDKPFYGLFTYTLPHAELYQPNDSILQAYYGKFCNDKTFGGTDRYHATINTHAQFAAMITRLDAYVGEIMAKLKEKGLDDNTILIFSSDNGPHEEGGADPDFFGRDGKLQGKKRSCYEGGIRIPFIVRWPGHVKAGSVNDHMLAFYDIMPTFCDLIGQENYIEKFGNKKVENDYFDGISFAPTLLGKDGQKEHDFLYWEFHETNQMGVRKGDWKLYVERGKCKLFNLANDVHEDHDVSAQHPEVVKELVKIIYEQHTTPDVNEFNTVTLPQQ
;
A
#
# COMPACT_ATOMS: atom_id res chain seq x y z
N MET A 1 -25.81 -78.20 40.96
CA MET A 1 -26.57 -77.02 40.51
C MET A 1 -25.68 -75.79 40.68
N SER A 2 -25.03 -75.37 39.64
CA SER A 2 -24.16 -74.20 39.67
C SER A 2 -24.65 -73.21 38.60
N ILE A 3 -25.02 -72.02 39.02
CA ILE A 3 -25.53 -70.96 38.12
C ILE A 3 -24.35 -70.04 37.82
N THR A 4 -23.90 -70.07 36.61
CA THR A 4 -22.86 -69.15 36.08
C THR A 4 -23.53 -67.85 35.64
N ARG A 5 -23.10 -66.74 36.25
CA ARG A 5 -23.51 -65.37 35.83
C ARG A 5 -22.47 -64.83 34.80
N ASN A 6 -22.94 -64.56 33.61
CA ASN A 6 -22.18 -63.85 32.59
C ASN A 6 -22.22 -62.33 32.91
N LEU A 7 -21.04 -61.72 33.14
CA LEU A 7 -20.85 -60.26 33.17
C LEU A 7 -20.60 -59.79 31.71
N LEU A 8 -21.50 -58.96 31.19
CA LEU A 8 -21.27 -58.17 29.99
C LEU A 8 -20.45 -56.93 30.38
N MET A 9 -19.20 -56.86 29.92
CA MET A 9 -18.42 -55.63 29.97
C MET A 9 -18.78 -54.75 28.77
N GLY A 10 -19.47 -53.63 29.02
CA GLY A 10 -19.69 -52.61 28.03
C GLY A 10 -18.44 -51.70 27.89
N SER A 11 -17.80 -51.76 26.73
CA SER A 11 -16.71 -50.83 26.38
C SER A 11 -17.29 -49.51 25.97
N THR A 12 -17.22 -48.51 26.83
CA THR A 12 -17.46 -47.09 26.49
C THR A 12 -16.24 -46.56 25.75
N ALA A 13 -16.34 -46.41 24.44
CA ALA A 13 -15.35 -45.68 23.65
C ALA A 13 -15.44 -44.20 24.00
N LEU A 14 -14.45 -43.67 24.73
CA LEU A 14 -14.22 -42.24 24.87
C LEU A 14 -13.72 -41.71 23.52
N VAL A 15 -14.61 -41.07 22.77
CA VAL A 15 -14.19 -40.24 21.65
C VAL A 15 -13.53 -38.98 22.22
N GLY A 16 -12.21 -39.00 22.26
CA GLY A 16 -11.43 -37.80 22.61
C GLY A 16 -11.65 -36.74 21.55
N LEU A 17 -12.43 -35.71 21.87
CA LEU A 17 -12.39 -34.43 21.18
C LEU A 17 -10.99 -33.85 21.41
N THR A 18 -10.07 -34.05 20.44
CA THR A 18 -8.87 -33.23 20.34
C THR A 18 -9.35 -31.83 19.98
N ALA A 19 -9.55 -30.98 21.00
CA ALA A 19 -9.56 -29.55 20.81
C ALA A 19 -8.20 -29.21 20.19
N PHE A 20 -8.19 -28.83 18.92
CA PHE A 20 -7.05 -28.14 18.36
C PHE A 20 -6.87 -26.88 19.22
N ALA A 21 -5.80 -26.84 20.01
CA ALA A 21 -5.37 -25.62 20.67
C ALA A 21 -5.16 -24.60 19.53
N GLN A 22 -6.07 -23.64 19.41
CA GLN A 22 -5.89 -22.50 18.53
C GLN A 22 -4.63 -21.79 18.98
N ASN A 23 -3.72 -21.56 18.02
CA ASN A 23 -2.45 -20.89 18.28
C ASN A 23 -2.78 -19.40 18.57
N THR A 24 -3.02 -19.08 19.84
CA THR A 24 -3.41 -17.75 20.33
C THR A 24 -2.25 -16.74 20.32
N ASP A 25 -1.06 -17.16 19.89
CA ASP A 25 0.17 -16.35 19.96
C ASP A 25 0.44 -15.54 18.68
N LYS A 26 -0.29 -15.76 17.59
CA LYS A 26 -0.10 -14.99 16.35
C LYS A 26 -0.72 -13.60 16.46
N PRO A 27 0.03 -12.52 16.16
CA PRO A 27 -0.52 -11.16 16.17
C PRO A 27 -1.53 -10.96 15.02
N ASN A 28 -2.54 -10.13 15.26
CA ASN A 28 -3.31 -9.54 14.19
C ASN A 28 -2.46 -8.50 13.47
N ILE A 29 -2.71 -8.27 12.19
CA ILE A 29 -1.98 -7.29 11.41
C ILE A 29 -2.97 -6.42 10.64
N ILE A 30 -2.84 -5.10 10.76
CA ILE A 30 -3.52 -4.12 9.92
C ILE A 30 -2.47 -3.26 9.24
N PHE A 31 -2.47 -3.24 7.92
CA PHE A 31 -1.65 -2.34 7.12
C PHE A 31 -2.53 -1.28 6.47
N ILE A 32 -2.38 -0.02 6.91
CA ILE A 32 -3.04 1.14 6.32
C ILE A 32 -2.10 1.73 5.29
N LEU A 33 -2.50 1.67 4.02
CA LEU A 33 -1.73 2.15 2.87
C LEU A 33 -2.48 3.31 2.21
N CYS A 34 -1.89 4.50 2.26
CA CYS A 34 -2.39 5.68 1.56
C CYS A 34 -1.95 5.68 0.10
N ASP A 35 -2.54 6.56 -0.69
CA ASP A 35 -2.25 6.77 -2.10
C ASP A 35 -1.65 8.17 -2.31
N ASP A 36 -0.38 8.26 -2.74
CA ASP A 36 0.32 9.53 -3.04
C ASP A 36 0.56 10.47 -1.84
N MET A 37 0.67 9.97 -0.63
CA MET A 37 1.02 10.80 0.52
C MET A 37 2.53 11.04 0.56
N GLY A 38 2.92 12.30 0.60
CA GLY A 38 4.33 12.70 0.69
C GLY A 38 4.93 12.46 2.07
N TYR A 39 6.27 12.38 2.12
CA TYR A 39 7.03 12.21 3.36
C TYR A 39 6.73 13.31 4.39
N GLY A 40 6.51 14.55 3.93
CA GLY A 40 6.24 15.73 4.77
C GLY A 40 4.76 16.03 5.01
N ASP A 41 3.83 15.13 4.70
CA ASP A 41 2.38 15.40 4.82
C ASP A 41 1.82 15.26 6.24
N LEU A 42 2.56 14.62 7.17
CA LEU A 42 2.12 14.34 8.54
C LEU A 42 2.84 15.23 9.56
N ALA A 43 2.15 15.65 10.63
CA ALA A 43 2.75 16.52 11.64
C ALA A 43 3.92 15.83 12.36
N CYS A 44 3.87 14.52 12.61
CA CYS A 44 4.99 13.75 13.17
C CYS A 44 6.21 13.67 12.21
N TYR A 45 6.05 14.01 10.93
CA TYR A 45 7.13 14.19 9.94
C TYR A 45 7.42 15.66 9.61
N GLY A 46 6.84 16.61 10.36
CA GLY A 46 7.15 18.04 10.28
C GLY A 46 6.13 18.90 9.54
N GLN A 47 4.94 18.39 9.19
CA GLN A 47 3.87 19.18 8.59
C GLN A 47 3.28 20.20 9.57
N PRO A 48 3.37 21.52 9.29
CA PRO A 48 2.91 22.52 10.24
C PRO A 48 1.44 22.94 10.04
N TYR A 49 0.82 22.63 8.92
CA TYR A 49 -0.49 23.19 8.52
C TYR A 49 -1.62 22.19 8.58
N ILE A 50 -1.33 20.91 8.36
CA ILE A 50 -2.33 19.83 8.30
C ILE A 50 -2.36 19.11 9.64
N GLN A 51 -3.55 18.91 10.18
CA GLN A 51 -3.73 18.28 11.49
C GLN A 51 -3.87 16.77 11.37
N THR A 52 -3.00 16.02 12.05
CA THR A 52 -2.97 14.57 12.05
C THR A 52 -2.83 13.98 13.47
N PRO A 53 -3.69 14.40 14.44
CA PRO A 53 -3.51 14.06 15.84
C PRO A 53 -3.59 12.55 16.14
N ASN A 54 -4.33 11.78 15.37
CA ASN A 54 -4.46 10.34 15.57
C ASN A 54 -3.26 9.57 15.03
N ILE A 55 -2.74 9.95 13.85
CA ILE A 55 -1.51 9.38 13.29
C ILE A 55 -0.30 9.78 14.13
N ASP A 56 -0.26 11.04 14.63
CA ASP A 56 0.79 11.51 15.55
C ASP A 56 0.75 10.72 16.88
N ARG A 57 -0.44 10.42 17.39
CA ARG A 57 -0.62 9.52 18.55
C ARG A 57 -0.12 8.11 18.22
N MET A 58 -0.47 7.56 17.06
CA MET A 58 0.03 6.26 16.62
C MET A 58 1.57 6.23 16.60
N ALA A 59 2.21 7.29 16.10
CA ALA A 59 3.67 7.44 16.11
C ALA A 59 4.23 7.53 17.53
N SER A 60 3.58 8.28 18.43
CA SER A 60 3.99 8.42 19.83
C SER A 60 3.82 7.14 20.65
N GLU A 61 2.89 6.27 20.26
CA GLU A 61 2.64 4.96 20.87
C GLU A 61 3.41 3.83 20.15
N GLY A 62 4.15 4.12 19.08
CA GLY A 62 4.86 3.17 18.22
C GLY A 62 6.26 3.59 17.86
N MET A 63 6.73 3.14 16.70
CA MET A 63 8.03 3.44 16.09
C MET A 63 7.81 4.16 14.75
N LEU A 64 8.49 5.29 14.57
CA LEU A 64 8.54 6.07 13.35
C LEU A 64 9.85 5.77 12.61
N PHE A 65 9.75 5.42 11.32
CA PHE A 65 10.92 5.18 10.48
C PHE A 65 11.24 6.39 9.62
N THR A 66 12.52 6.75 9.57
CA THR A 66 13.01 7.91 8.80
C THR A 66 13.55 7.53 7.43
N GLN A 67 13.83 6.24 7.19
CA GLN A 67 14.40 5.73 5.94
C GLN A 67 13.59 4.54 5.38
N ALA A 68 12.27 4.72 5.28
CA ALA A 68 11.39 3.75 4.65
C ALA A 68 11.09 4.14 3.20
N TYR A 69 11.08 3.14 2.32
CA TYR A 69 10.97 3.35 0.88
C TYR A 69 9.80 2.59 0.26
N ALA A 70 9.07 3.28 -0.60
CA ALA A 70 8.15 2.66 -1.55
C ALA A 70 8.93 1.78 -2.54
N GLY A 71 8.27 0.76 -3.08
CA GLY A 71 8.91 -0.09 -4.07
C GLY A 71 9.03 0.52 -5.46
N SER A 72 8.29 1.60 -5.73
CA SER A 72 8.32 2.34 -7.00
C SER A 72 7.75 3.75 -6.78
N PRO A 73 8.08 4.73 -7.64
CA PRO A 73 7.53 6.09 -7.53
C PRO A 73 6.10 6.24 -8.04
N VAL A 74 5.38 5.14 -8.31
CA VAL A 74 3.94 5.14 -8.65
C VAL A 74 3.23 3.91 -8.09
N SER A 75 1.92 4.02 -7.95
CA SER A 75 1.07 3.10 -7.20
C SER A 75 1.12 1.63 -7.64
N ALA A 76 0.84 1.30 -8.91
CA ALA A 76 0.66 -0.11 -9.31
C ALA A 76 1.94 -0.95 -9.09
N PRO A 77 3.13 -0.56 -9.58
CA PRO A 77 4.35 -1.32 -9.31
C PRO A 77 4.78 -1.27 -7.83
N SER A 78 4.56 -0.15 -7.11
CA SER A 78 4.87 -0.09 -5.69
C SER A 78 4.02 -1.05 -4.86
N ARG A 79 2.71 -1.13 -5.15
CA ARG A 79 1.82 -2.13 -4.52
C ARG A 79 2.20 -3.55 -4.91
N ALA A 80 2.70 -3.76 -6.14
CA ALA A 80 3.22 -5.07 -6.56
C ALA A 80 4.42 -5.50 -5.72
N THR A 81 5.37 -4.61 -5.44
CA THR A 81 6.52 -4.93 -4.58
C THR A 81 6.12 -5.28 -3.15
N LEU A 82 5.14 -4.55 -2.58
CA LEU A 82 4.55 -4.86 -1.27
C LEU A 82 3.92 -6.26 -1.25
N MET A 83 3.18 -6.59 -2.29
CA MET A 83 2.43 -7.85 -2.37
C MET A 83 3.33 -9.05 -2.63
N THR A 84 4.39 -8.90 -3.43
CA THR A 84 5.21 -10.01 -3.94
C THR A 84 6.51 -10.22 -3.18
N GLY A 85 6.99 -9.24 -2.41
CA GLY A 85 8.32 -9.29 -1.80
C GLY A 85 9.46 -9.14 -2.83
N GLN A 86 9.17 -8.60 -4.01
CA GLN A 86 10.11 -8.40 -5.12
C GLN A 86 10.31 -6.91 -5.40
N HIS A 87 11.53 -6.45 -5.67
CA HIS A 87 11.76 -5.10 -6.17
C HIS A 87 11.41 -4.98 -7.66
N THR A 88 11.38 -3.75 -8.20
CA THR A 88 10.91 -3.49 -9.58
C THR A 88 11.78 -4.08 -10.69
N GLY A 89 13.00 -4.53 -10.40
CA GLY A 89 13.82 -5.29 -11.36
C GLY A 89 13.36 -6.74 -11.56
N HIS A 90 12.53 -7.29 -10.65
CA HIS A 90 12.08 -8.67 -10.65
C HIS A 90 10.56 -8.84 -10.71
N THR A 91 9.79 -7.91 -10.14
CA THR A 91 8.33 -8.02 -10.14
C THR A 91 7.74 -7.98 -11.55
N HIS A 92 6.64 -8.69 -11.76
CA HIS A 92 5.90 -8.72 -13.02
C HIS A 92 5.30 -7.35 -13.37
N VAL A 93 4.71 -6.65 -12.40
CA VAL A 93 4.10 -5.33 -12.59
C VAL A 93 5.14 -4.24 -12.31
N ARG A 94 5.67 -3.60 -13.36
CA ARG A 94 6.72 -2.57 -13.27
C ARG A 94 6.27 -1.16 -13.63
N GLY A 95 4.96 -0.96 -13.87
CA GLY A 95 4.38 0.33 -14.22
C GLY A 95 2.87 0.28 -14.25
N ASN A 96 2.27 1.41 -14.61
CA ASN A 96 0.83 1.49 -14.79
C ASN A 96 0.43 0.99 -16.18
N LYS A 97 -0.30 -0.11 -16.23
CA LYS A 97 -0.89 -0.63 -17.46
C LYS A 97 -2.36 -0.91 -17.20
N GLU A 98 -3.24 -0.24 -17.93
CA GLU A 98 -4.69 -0.31 -17.73
C GLU A 98 -5.36 -1.13 -18.83
N TYR A 99 -6.34 -1.92 -18.44
CA TYR A 99 -7.18 -2.71 -19.33
C TYR A 99 -8.57 -2.09 -19.49
N TRP A 100 -9.09 -2.19 -20.72
CA TRP A 100 -10.38 -1.67 -21.11
C TRP A 100 -11.27 -2.80 -21.61
N LYS A 101 -12.57 -2.75 -21.31
CA LYS A 101 -13.53 -3.74 -21.81
C LYS A 101 -13.53 -3.72 -23.35
N GLY A 102 -13.26 -4.89 -23.95
CA GLY A 102 -13.19 -5.05 -25.40
C GLY A 102 -11.95 -4.48 -26.09
N ARG A 103 -10.97 -3.95 -25.32
CA ARG A 103 -9.69 -3.47 -25.86
C ARG A 103 -8.56 -3.91 -24.95
N PRO A 104 -7.44 -4.44 -25.48
CA PRO A 104 -6.35 -4.96 -24.67
C PRO A 104 -5.62 -3.86 -23.89
N GLN A 105 -5.54 -2.64 -24.44
CA GLN A 105 -4.92 -1.47 -23.80
C GLN A 105 -5.31 -0.19 -24.53
N THR A 106 -5.49 0.89 -23.79
CA THR A 106 -5.57 2.23 -24.36
C THR A 106 -4.65 3.16 -23.62
N GLN A 107 -3.88 3.92 -24.36
CA GLN A 107 -3.15 5.05 -23.86
C GLN A 107 -4.15 6.18 -23.59
N TYR A 108 -4.07 6.78 -22.39
CA TYR A 108 -4.67 8.05 -21.99
C TYR A 108 -5.79 8.59 -22.90
N GLY A 109 -6.96 8.09 -22.79
CA GLY A 109 -8.15 8.63 -23.40
C GLY A 109 -9.27 8.68 -22.40
N VAL A 110 -9.96 9.81 -22.33
CA VAL A 110 -11.17 9.92 -21.54
C VAL A 110 -12.20 9.03 -22.18
N THR A 111 -12.59 8.02 -21.45
CA THR A 111 -13.74 7.26 -21.81
C THR A 111 -14.62 7.12 -20.59
N SER A 112 -15.88 6.87 -20.85
CA SER A 112 -16.84 6.56 -19.82
C SER A 112 -16.32 5.40 -18.94
N GLU A 113 -16.48 5.49 -17.64
CA GLU A 113 -16.11 4.52 -16.62
C GLU A 113 -16.39 3.05 -16.96
N PRO A 114 -17.51 2.71 -17.63
CA PRO A 114 -17.86 1.31 -17.95
C PRO A 114 -16.81 0.56 -18.77
N ASP A 115 -15.92 1.26 -19.45
CA ASP A 115 -14.94 0.66 -20.33
C ASP A 115 -13.63 0.28 -19.63
N ARG A 116 -13.34 0.83 -18.46
CA ARG A 116 -12.13 0.51 -17.69
C ARG A 116 -12.42 -0.54 -16.64
N VAL A 117 -11.62 -1.60 -16.62
CA VAL A 117 -11.87 -2.78 -15.78
C VAL A 117 -10.76 -3.08 -14.78
N GLY A 118 -9.55 -2.55 -14.95
CA GLY A 118 -8.43 -2.70 -14.01
C GLY A 118 -7.05 -2.54 -14.63
N GLN A 119 -6.06 -3.10 -13.97
CA GLN A 119 -4.63 -3.01 -14.29
C GLN A 119 -4.03 -4.35 -14.68
N GLU A 120 -2.73 -4.36 -15.03
CA GLU A 120 -1.95 -5.58 -15.21
C GLU A 120 -2.09 -6.48 -13.98
N PRO A 121 -2.51 -7.73 -14.15
CA PRO A 121 -2.63 -8.69 -13.04
C PRO A 121 -1.28 -8.99 -12.40
N TYR A 122 -1.25 -9.27 -11.09
CA TYR A 122 -0.09 -9.94 -10.49
C TYR A 122 0.12 -11.31 -11.14
N ASP A 123 1.38 -11.71 -11.31
CA ASP A 123 1.69 -13.04 -11.85
C ASP A 123 1.00 -14.13 -11.01
N PRO A 124 0.14 -14.96 -11.61
CA PRO A 124 -0.55 -16.04 -10.90
C PRO A 124 0.41 -17.15 -10.42
N ASN A 125 1.63 -17.19 -10.96
CA ASN A 125 2.64 -18.19 -10.56
C ASN A 125 3.50 -17.75 -9.37
N HIS A 126 3.47 -16.46 -9.00
CA HIS A 126 4.15 -15.94 -7.83
C HIS A 126 3.15 -15.71 -6.68
N VAL A 127 3.49 -16.18 -5.47
CA VAL A 127 2.65 -15.99 -4.28
C VAL A 127 2.64 -14.54 -3.84
N ILE A 128 1.49 -14.06 -3.36
CA ILE A 128 1.38 -12.72 -2.79
C ILE A 128 1.02 -12.76 -1.30
N LEU A 129 1.27 -11.68 -0.60
CA LEU A 129 1.16 -11.58 0.85
C LEU A 129 -0.20 -12.05 1.42
N PRO A 130 -1.38 -11.68 0.88
CA PRO A 130 -2.66 -12.19 1.41
C PRO A 130 -2.80 -13.71 1.31
N GLU A 131 -2.23 -14.34 0.28
CA GLU A 131 -2.25 -15.80 0.12
C GLU A 131 -1.43 -16.49 1.22
N ILE A 132 -0.26 -15.94 1.55
CA ILE A 132 0.58 -16.42 2.66
C ILE A 132 -0.16 -16.28 3.99
N MET A 133 -0.77 -15.12 4.25
CA MET A 133 -1.52 -14.88 5.48
C MET A 133 -2.69 -15.84 5.62
N LYS A 134 -3.48 -16.02 4.57
CA LYS A 134 -4.60 -16.99 4.53
C LYS A 134 -4.13 -18.42 4.76
N ALA A 135 -3.04 -18.85 4.12
CA ALA A 135 -2.47 -20.18 4.29
C ALA A 135 -1.93 -20.42 5.72
N ASN A 136 -1.65 -19.36 6.47
CA ASN A 136 -1.25 -19.39 7.87
C ASN A 136 -2.43 -19.25 8.86
N GLY A 137 -3.68 -19.34 8.38
CA GLY A 137 -4.88 -19.39 9.19
C GLY A 137 -5.51 -18.04 9.53
N TYR A 138 -5.04 -16.96 8.91
CA TYR A 138 -5.62 -15.63 9.09
C TYR A 138 -6.95 -15.49 8.37
N THR A 139 -7.87 -14.73 8.96
CA THR A 139 -8.99 -14.13 8.21
C THR A 139 -8.45 -12.91 7.49
N THR A 140 -8.68 -12.80 6.18
CA THR A 140 -8.10 -11.73 5.37
C THR A 140 -9.18 -10.77 4.87
N GLY A 141 -8.97 -9.47 5.08
CA GLY A 141 -9.83 -8.41 4.59
C GLY A 141 -9.04 -7.34 3.83
N MET A 142 -9.60 -6.83 2.74
CA MET A 142 -9.01 -5.73 2.01
C MET A 142 -10.06 -4.68 1.67
N PHE A 143 -9.76 -3.41 2.00
CA PHE A 143 -10.70 -2.31 1.83
C PHE A 143 -10.01 -1.13 1.16
N GLY A 144 -10.44 -0.80 -0.08
CA GLY A 144 -9.88 0.25 -0.90
C GLY A 144 -9.42 -0.19 -2.28
N LYS A 145 -8.27 0.34 -2.72
CA LYS A 145 -7.74 0.16 -4.08
C LYS A 145 -6.94 -1.15 -4.21
N TRP A 146 -7.35 -2.03 -5.15
CA TRP A 146 -6.64 -3.29 -5.47
C TRP A 146 -5.42 -3.05 -6.36
N ALA A 147 -5.62 -2.51 -7.55
CA ALA A 147 -4.58 -2.16 -8.52
C ALA A 147 -3.64 -3.33 -8.93
N GLY A 148 -4.09 -4.57 -8.84
CA GLY A 148 -3.29 -5.76 -9.17
C GLY A 148 -4.04 -6.75 -10.05
N GLY A 149 -4.88 -6.26 -10.96
CA GLY A 149 -5.68 -7.04 -11.89
C GLY A 149 -6.90 -6.29 -12.39
N TYR A 150 -7.77 -6.98 -13.09
CA TYR A 150 -9.04 -6.46 -13.62
C TYR A 150 -10.17 -7.44 -13.36
N GLU A 151 -11.42 -6.98 -13.48
CA GLU A 151 -12.61 -7.81 -13.27
C GLU A 151 -12.59 -9.02 -14.21
N GLY A 152 -12.64 -10.23 -13.63
CA GLY A 152 -12.57 -11.49 -14.37
C GLY A 152 -11.15 -12.00 -14.69
N SER A 153 -10.10 -11.28 -14.29
CA SER A 153 -8.73 -11.78 -14.40
C SER A 153 -8.43 -12.86 -13.36
N ALA A 154 -7.30 -13.56 -13.52
CA ALA A 154 -6.78 -14.52 -12.53
C ALA A 154 -6.31 -13.83 -11.23
N SER A 155 -6.16 -12.50 -11.23
CA SER A 155 -5.69 -11.72 -10.09
C SER A 155 -6.74 -10.72 -9.64
N THR A 156 -7.75 -11.21 -8.93
CA THR A 156 -8.73 -10.40 -8.19
C THR A 156 -8.54 -10.65 -6.69
N PRO A 157 -9.03 -9.79 -5.79
CA PRO A 157 -8.95 -10.07 -4.36
C PRO A 157 -9.41 -11.48 -3.97
N LYS A 158 -10.55 -11.92 -4.54
CA LYS A 158 -11.10 -13.28 -4.32
C LYS A 158 -10.11 -14.38 -4.69
N THR A 159 -9.46 -14.29 -5.84
CA THR A 159 -8.57 -15.34 -6.35
C THR A 159 -7.18 -15.31 -5.71
N ARG A 160 -6.83 -14.21 -5.04
CA ARG A 160 -5.52 -13.95 -4.47
C ARG A 160 -5.53 -13.84 -2.94
N GLY A 161 -6.31 -14.69 -2.28
CA GLY A 161 -6.22 -14.90 -0.84
C GLY A 161 -7.01 -13.94 0.04
N VAL A 162 -7.88 -13.07 -0.50
CA VAL A 162 -8.71 -12.15 0.29
C VAL A 162 -10.10 -12.77 0.53
N ASP A 163 -10.53 -12.81 1.79
CA ASP A 163 -11.83 -13.36 2.20
C ASP A 163 -12.97 -12.33 2.09
N GLU A 164 -12.69 -11.06 2.40
CA GLU A 164 -13.65 -9.95 2.31
C GLU A 164 -13.01 -8.76 1.61
N TYR A 165 -13.69 -8.19 0.62
CA TYR A 165 -13.21 -7.06 -0.15
C TYR A 165 -14.30 -6.02 -0.40
N TYR A 166 -13.95 -4.73 -0.27
CA TYR A 166 -14.77 -3.62 -0.72
C TYR A 166 -13.91 -2.44 -1.17
N GLY A 167 -14.11 -1.98 -2.42
CA GLY A 167 -13.32 -0.86 -2.95
C GLY A 167 -13.26 -0.82 -4.47
N TYR A 168 -12.09 -0.48 -5.00
CA TYR A 168 -11.86 -0.30 -6.43
C TYR A 168 -10.92 -1.38 -6.97
N ILE A 169 -11.38 -2.21 -7.90
CA ILE A 169 -10.48 -3.10 -8.66
C ILE A 169 -9.57 -2.27 -9.55
N CYS A 170 -10.14 -1.32 -10.28
CA CYS A 170 -9.43 -0.45 -11.20
C CYS A 170 -8.87 0.80 -10.49
N GLN A 171 -7.55 1.03 -10.55
CA GLN A 171 -6.97 2.23 -9.95
C GLN A 171 -7.39 3.54 -10.62
N TYR A 172 -7.73 3.53 -11.91
CA TYR A 172 -8.25 4.73 -12.57
C TYR A 172 -9.61 5.13 -12.00
N MET A 173 -10.46 4.15 -11.70
CA MET A 173 -11.75 4.40 -11.04
C MET A 173 -11.59 4.95 -9.62
N ALA A 174 -10.48 4.61 -8.96
CA ALA A 174 -10.14 5.12 -7.63
C ALA A 174 -9.82 6.64 -7.59
N HIS A 175 -9.70 7.28 -8.76
CA HIS A 175 -9.63 8.74 -8.86
C HIS A 175 -11.00 9.44 -8.69
N ARG A 176 -12.09 8.69 -8.59
CA ARG A 176 -13.46 9.18 -8.39
C ARG A 176 -13.89 8.95 -6.95
N TYR A 177 -14.03 10.03 -6.19
CA TYR A 177 -14.49 9.91 -4.79
C TYR A 177 -16.01 9.81 -4.64
N PHE A 178 -16.74 10.18 -5.68
CA PHE A 178 -18.19 9.97 -5.77
C PHE A 178 -18.54 9.09 -6.98
N PRO A 179 -18.11 7.82 -6.98
CA PRO A 179 -18.19 6.93 -8.14
C PRO A 179 -19.62 6.49 -8.44
N ASN A 180 -19.82 5.86 -9.60
CA ASN A 180 -21.06 5.21 -9.96
C ASN A 180 -21.25 3.84 -9.28
N PHE A 181 -20.14 3.17 -8.92
CA PHE A 181 -20.14 1.88 -8.21
C PHE A 181 -18.81 1.67 -7.47
N LEU A 182 -18.85 0.75 -6.51
CA LEU A 182 -17.70 0.11 -5.91
C LEU A 182 -17.76 -1.40 -6.13
N ASN A 183 -16.63 -2.08 -6.04
CA ASN A 183 -16.55 -3.53 -6.15
C ASN A 183 -16.63 -4.17 -4.76
N ARG A 184 -17.31 -5.32 -4.66
CA ARG A 184 -17.41 -6.11 -3.43
C ARG A 184 -17.17 -7.59 -3.71
N TYR A 185 -16.51 -8.25 -2.77
CA TYR A 185 -16.51 -9.70 -2.60
C TYR A 185 -16.71 -10.01 -1.13
N SER A 186 -17.85 -10.58 -0.79
CA SER A 186 -18.24 -10.89 0.58
C SER A 186 -19.06 -12.19 0.62
N PRO A 187 -18.41 -13.35 0.83
CA PRO A 187 -19.09 -14.64 0.93
C PRO A 187 -20.17 -14.65 2.02
N ARG A 188 -19.97 -13.93 3.12
CA ARG A 188 -20.99 -13.79 4.20
C ARG A 188 -22.27 -13.10 3.73
N ARG A 189 -22.19 -12.29 2.68
CA ARG A 189 -23.35 -11.64 2.04
C ARG A 189 -23.86 -12.41 0.81
N GLY A 190 -23.30 -13.60 0.53
CA GLY A 190 -23.69 -14.47 -0.56
C GLY A 190 -22.96 -14.20 -1.88
N ASP A 191 -21.94 -13.36 -1.91
CA ASP A 191 -21.18 -13.10 -3.13
C ASP A 191 -20.36 -14.36 -3.51
N THR A 192 -20.49 -14.81 -4.74
CA THR A 192 -19.72 -15.93 -5.30
C THR A 192 -18.54 -15.44 -6.16
N ASP A 193 -18.55 -14.16 -6.51
CA ASP A 193 -17.47 -13.48 -7.24
C ASP A 193 -17.37 -12.00 -6.83
N VAL A 194 -16.38 -11.29 -7.37
CA VAL A 194 -16.32 -9.83 -7.27
C VAL A 194 -17.45 -9.23 -8.09
N ILE A 195 -18.30 -8.45 -7.44
CA ILE A 195 -19.47 -7.82 -8.05
C ILE A 195 -19.40 -6.30 -7.93
N ARG A 196 -20.10 -5.59 -8.80
CA ARG A 196 -20.28 -4.14 -8.71
C ARG A 196 -21.49 -3.80 -7.84
N ILE A 197 -21.28 -2.92 -6.88
CA ILE A 197 -22.32 -2.37 -6.02
C ILE A 197 -22.61 -0.95 -6.50
N PRO A 198 -23.79 -0.67 -7.07
CA PRO A 198 -24.11 0.66 -7.58
C PRO A 198 -24.24 1.67 -6.44
N MET A 199 -23.78 2.88 -6.70
CA MET A 199 -23.96 4.04 -5.83
C MET A 199 -25.24 4.75 -6.25
N GLU A 200 -26.38 4.30 -5.71
CA GLU A 200 -27.72 4.68 -6.16
C GLU A 200 -28.00 6.19 -6.12
N GLU A 201 -27.42 6.91 -5.15
CA GLU A 201 -27.58 8.35 -5.07
C GLU A 201 -26.66 9.08 -6.04
N ASN A 202 -25.48 8.53 -6.35
CA ASN A 202 -24.53 9.14 -7.28
C ASN A 202 -24.96 8.97 -8.75
N ILE A 203 -25.46 7.79 -9.14
CA ILE A 203 -25.80 7.51 -10.53
C ILE A 203 -26.98 8.35 -11.06
N LYS A 204 -27.70 9.04 -10.18
CA LYS A 204 -28.73 10.01 -10.55
C LYS A 204 -28.15 11.24 -11.27
N TYR A 205 -26.86 11.47 -11.13
CA TYR A 205 -26.15 12.64 -11.66
C TYR A 205 -24.99 12.22 -12.56
N SER A 206 -24.74 13.01 -13.61
CA SER A 206 -23.65 12.73 -14.55
C SER A 206 -22.28 12.69 -13.86
N ASP A 207 -21.43 11.79 -14.32
CA ASP A 207 -20.04 11.62 -13.88
C ASP A 207 -19.01 12.39 -14.73
N GLY A 208 -19.47 13.16 -15.70
CA GLY A 208 -18.56 13.92 -16.57
C GLY A 208 -17.76 14.97 -15.80
N CYS A 209 -16.43 14.97 -15.95
CA CYS A 209 -15.51 15.88 -15.22
C CYS A 209 -15.79 17.38 -15.43
N THR A 210 -16.48 17.75 -16.48
CA THR A 210 -16.90 19.13 -16.77
C THR A 210 -18.37 19.40 -16.41
N ASN A 211 -19.08 18.38 -15.90
CA ASN A 211 -20.49 18.53 -15.60
C ASN A 211 -20.70 18.99 -14.14
N PRO A 212 -21.40 20.12 -13.93
CA PRO A 212 -21.65 20.66 -12.59
C PRO A 212 -22.55 19.75 -11.73
N ASP A 213 -23.26 18.80 -12.33
CA ASP A 213 -24.11 17.85 -11.61
C ASP A 213 -23.32 16.89 -10.71
N TYR A 214 -22.03 16.71 -10.96
CA TYR A 214 -21.16 15.93 -10.08
C TYR A 214 -21.17 16.44 -8.62
N ALA A 215 -21.25 17.73 -8.43
CA ALA A 215 -21.35 18.34 -7.10
C ALA A 215 -22.62 17.97 -6.30
N LYS A 216 -23.61 17.35 -6.95
CA LYS A 216 -24.84 16.87 -6.30
C LYS A 216 -24.72 15.45 -5.77
N ARG A 217 -23.63 14.74 -6.08
CA ARG A 217 -23.36 13.38 -5.59
C ARG A 217 -23.06 13.40 -4.10
N THR A 218 -23.51 12.39 -3.38
CA THR A 218 -23.44 12.36 -1.91
C THR A 218 -22.78 11.12 -1.33
N GLN A 219 -22.68 10.02 -2.10
CA GLN A 219 -22.04 8.78 -1.63
C GLN A 219 -20.52 8.86 -1.85
N TYR A 220 -19.83 9.30 -0.80
CA TYR A 220 -18.37 9.46 -0.80
C TYR A 220 -17.69 8.12 -0.52
N SER A 221 -16.88 7.65 -1.47
CA SER A 221 -16.26 6.32 -1.41
C SER A 221 -15.29 6.15 -0.25
N GLY A 222 -14.59 7.21 0.15
CA GLY A 222 -13.65 7.16 1.28
C GLY A 222 -14.36 6.70 2.57
N ASP A 223 -15.47 7.37 2.92
CA ASP A 223 -16.26 7.04 4.11
C ASP A 223 -16.91 5.65 3.99
N MET A 224 -17.42 5.30 2.80
CA MET A 224 -18.05 3.99 2.58
C MET A 224 -17.07 2.83 2.71
N ILE A 225 -15.88 2.96 2.15
CA ILE A 225 -14.81 1.96 2.26
C ILE A 225 -14.37 1.83 3.72
N HIS A 226 -14.23 2.96 4.42
CA HIS A 226 -13.87 2.96 5.82
C HIS A 226 -14.92 2.30 6.70
N GLN A 227 -16.20 2.60 6.47
CA GLN A 227 -17.32 1.97 7.18
C GLN A 227 -17.31 0.44 7.01
N GLU A 228 -17.11 -0.06 5.79
CA GLU A 228 -17.00 -1.51 5.53
C GLU A 228 -15.78 -2.14 6.23
N ALA A 229 -14.66 -1.41 6.32
CA ALA A 229 -13.49 -1.85 7.07
C ALA A 229 -13.80 -1.96 8.58
N LEU A 230 -14.52 -0.99 9.16
CA LEU A 230 -14.95 -1.04 10.56
C LEU A 230 -15.96 -2.16 10.83
N GLU A 231 -16.93 -2.37 9.92
CA GLU A 231 -17.86 -3.49 10.01
C GLU A 231 -17.15 -4.85 9.95
N TRP A 232 -16.13 -4.96 9.10
CA TRP A 232 -15.30 -6.17 9.06
C TRP A 232 -14.50 -6.35 10.37
N LEU A 233 -13.97 -5.28 10.95
CA LEU A 233 -13.29 -5.34 12.25
C LEU A 233 -14.24 -5.76 13.37
N ASP A 234 -15.51 -5.37 13.33
CA ASP A 234 -16.52 -5.81 14.30
C ASP A 234 -16.76 -7.32 14.29
N LEU A 235 -16.47 -7.99 13.19
CA LEU A 235 -16.57 -9.46 13.10
C LEU A 235 -15.36 -10.19 13.69
N GLN A 236 -14.24 -9.49 13.90
CA GLN A 236 -13.02 -10.14 14.36
C GLN A 236 -13.08 -10.43 15.85
N THR A 237 -12.44 -11.53 16.27
CA THR A 237 -12.39 -11.99 17.65
C THR A 237 -10.96 -12.35 18.07
N LYS A 238 -10.74 -12.59 19.36
CA LYS A 238 -9.44 -13.06 19.87
C LYS A 238 -9.09 -14.49 19.47
N ASP A 239 -10.08 -15.29 19.01
CA ASP A 239 -9.89 -16.71 18.77
C ASP A 239 -9.22 -17.01 17.44
N LYS A 240 -9.20 -16.06 16.51
CA LYS A 240 -8.62 -16.23 15.19
C LYS A 240 -7.87 -14.97 14.74
N PRO A 241 -6.59 -15.09 14.34
CA PRO A 241 -5.85 -13.93 13.85
C PRO A 241 -6.44 -13.41 12.54
N PHE A 242 -6.29 -12.11 12.30
CA PHE A 242 -6.74 -11.47 11.08
C PHE A 242 -5.64 -10.60 10.45
N TYR A 243 -5.71 -10.48 9.14
CA TYR A 243 -4.91 -9.59 8.32
C TYR A 243 -5.81 -8.63 7.55
N GLY A 244 -5.73 -7.35 7.89
CA GLY A 244 -6.44 -6.26 7.22
C GLY A 244 -5.48 -5.44 6.37
N LEU A 245 -5.78 -5.27 5.08
CA LEU A 245 -5.07 -4.39 4.18
C LEU A 245 -6.01 -3.25 3.77
N PHE A 246 -5.85 -2.07 4.41
CA PHE A 246 -6.70 -0.91 4.21
C PHE A 246 -6.02 0.06 3.26
N THR A 247 -6.34 -0.06 1.98
CA THR A 247 -5.69 0.65 0.87
C THR A 247 -6.50 1.88 0.46
N TYR A 248 -6.56 2.86 1.37
CA TYR A 248 -7.29 4.10 1.11
C TYR A 248 -6.73 4.86 -0.08
N THR A 249 -7.63 5.49 -0.84
CA THR A 249 -7.25 6.29 -2.02
C THR A 249 -6.82 7.71 -1.66
N LEU A 250 -7.08 8.15 -0.44
CA LEU A 250 -6.64 9.45 0.07
C LEU A 250 -5.12 9.47 0.29
N PRO A 251 -4.44 10.60 0.03
CA PRO A 251 -4.91 11.85 -0.54
C PRO A 251 -4.70 12.00 -2.06
N HIS A 252 -4.77 10.93 -2.86
CA HIS A 252 -4.66 10.99 -4.32
C HIS A 252 -5.71 11.94 -4.92
N ALA A 253 -5.43 12.57 -6.08
CA ALA A 253 -6.43 13.30 -6.83
C ALA A 253 -7.59 12.35 -7.28
N GLU A 254 -8.82 12.84 -7.39
CA GLU A 254 -9.25 14.23 -7.43
C GLU A 254 -9.36 14.86 -6.03
N LEU A 255 -9.16 16.16 -5.95
CA LEU A 255 -9.29 16.90 -4.69
C LEU A 255 -10.75 17.32 -4.48
N TYR A 256 -11.62 16.38 -4.21
CA TYR A 256 -13.05 16.64 -4.05
C TYR A 256 -13.57 15.93 -2.80
N GLN A 257 -13.95 16.71 -1.78
CA GLN A 257 -14.33 16.22 -0.47
C GLN A 257 -15.81 16.50 -0.16
N PRO A 258 -16.45 15.72 0.73
CA PRO A 258 -17.74 16.11 1.31
C PRO A 258 -17.64 17.47 1.97
N ASN A 259 -18.68 18.31 1.80
CA ASN A 259 -18.75 19.62 2.40
C ASN A 259 -19.22 19.51 3.87
N ASP A 260 -18.41 18.94 4.71
CA ASP A 260 -18.67 18.68 6.13
C ASP A 260 -17.75 19.47 7.06
N SER A 261 -17.79 19.16 8.35
CA SER A 261 -17.00 19.85 9.39
C SER A 261 -15.49 19.73 9.17
N ILE A 262 -15.00 18.65 8.56
CA ILE A 262 -13.57 18.45 8.29
C ILE A 262 -13.11 19.44 7.21
N LEU A 263 -13.82 19.51 6.09
CA LEU A 263 -13.50 20.46 5.03
C LEU A 263 -13.71 21.90 5.48
N GLN A 264 -14.82 22.18 6.15
CA GLN A 264 -15.14 23.53 6.66
C GLN A 264 -14.06 24.05 7.62
N ALA A 265 -13.39 23.17 8.36
CA ALA A 265 -12.30 23.54 9.24
C ALA A 265 -11.09 24.17 8.52
N TYR A 266 -10.96 23.94 7.20
CA TYR A 266 -9.84 24.47 6.41
C TYR A 266 -10.20 25.64 5.51
N TYR A 267 -11.48 25.95 5.28
CA TYR A 267 -11.88 27.11 4.47
C TYR A 267 -11.37 28.42 5.08
N GLY A 268 -10.72 29.22 4.23
CA GLY A 268 -10.15 30.50 4.62
C GLY A 268 -8.89 30.46 5.47
N LYS A 269 -8.35 29.24 5.78
CA LYS A 269 -7.08 29.12 6.51
C LYS A 269 -5.85 29.40 5.66
N PHE A 270 -5.94 29.17 4.36
CA PHE A 270 -4.80 29.32 3.45
C PHE A 270 -4.95 30.60 2.63
N CYS A 271 -3.94 31.49 2.73
CA CYS A 271 -3.86 32.65 1.86
C CYS A 271 -3.63 32.21 0.41
N ASN A 272 -4.36 32.80 -0.53
CA ASN A 272 -4.25 32.48 -1.96
C ASN A 272 -4.58 31.01 -2.29
N ASP A 273 -5.57 30.44 -1.62
CA ASP A 273 -6.04 29.11 -1.94
C ASP A 273 -6.44 29.02 -3.42
N LYS A 274 -6.00 27.94 -4.09
CA LYS A 274 -6.09 27.83 -5.54
C LYS A 274 -7.43 27.27 -6.01
N THR A 275 -7.76 27.53 -7.26
CA THR A 275 -8.86 26.88 -7.98
C THR A 275 -8.27 26.05 -9.12
N PHE A 276 -8.71 24.81 -9.22
CA PHE A 276 -8.41 23.92 -10.34
C PHE A 276 -9.60 23.91 -11.30
N GLY A 277 -9.36 24.28 -12.55
CA GLY A 277 -10.42 24.41 -13.57
C GLY A 277 -10.98 23.09 -14.11
N GLY A 278 -10.45 21.97 -13.67
CA GLY A 278 -10.80 20.65 -14.18
C GLY A 278 -10.04 20.28 -15.46
N THR A 279 -10.04 19.00 -15.74
CA THR A 279 -9.56 18.40 -17.00
C THR A 279 -10.57 17.35 -17.44
N ASP A 280 -10.28 16.69 -18.54
CA ASP A 280 -11.00 15.48 -18.95
C ASP A 280 -10.81 14.28 -17.97
N ARG A 281 -9.87 14.39 -17.02
CA ARG A 281 -9.54 13.34 -16.04
C ARG A 281 -10.02 13.64 -14.62
N TYR A 282 -9.99 14.90 -14.20
CA TYR A 282 -10.32 15.34 -12.84
C TYR A 282 -11.34 16.47 -12.85
N HIS A 283 -12.29 16.44 -11.92
CA HIS A 283 -13.30 17.49 -11.78
C HIS A 283 -12.67 18.81 -11.34
N ALA A 284 -13.30 19.91 -11.80
CA ALA A 284 -12.96 21.23 -11.30
C ALA A 284 -13.24 21.31 -9.80
N THR A 285 -12.32 21.93 -9.05
CA THR A 285 -12.47 22.13 -7.63
C THR A 285 -11.93 23.50 -7.19
N ILE A 286 -12.54 24.08 -6.17
CA ILE A 286 -12.13 25.32 -5.54
C ILE A 286 -11.40 25.02 -4.23
N ASN A 287 -10.56 25.96 -3.78
CA ASN A 287 -9.84 25.84 -2.51
C ASN A 287 -9.04 24.53 -2.42
N THR A 288 -8.18 24.29 -3.42
CA THR A 288 -7.45 23.03 -3.55
C THR A 288 -6.57 22.72 -2.35
N HIS A 289 -5.99 23.73 -1.68
CA HIS A 289 -5.23 23.53 -0.45
C HIS A 289 -6.12 23.06 0.70
N ALA A 290 -7.31 23.68 0.87
CA ALA A 290 -8.28 23.26 1.88
C ALA A 290 -8.80 21.84 1.62
N GLN A 291 -9.10 21.51 0.36
CA GLN A 291 -9.53 20.17 -0.05
C GLN A 291 -8.46 19.13 0.30
N PHE A 292 -7.21 19.37 -0.10
CA PHE A 292 -6.09 18.47 0.17
C PHE A 292 -5.85 18.27 1.68
N ALA A 293 -5.80 19.35 2.46
CA ALA A 293 -5.62 19.26 3.90
C ALA A 293 -6.77 18.49 4.58
N ALA A 294 -8.01 18.67 4.10
CA ALA A 294 -9.17 17.93 4.58
C ALA A 294 -9.09 16.43 4.26
N MET A 295 -8.53 16.04 3.09
CA MET A 295 -8.31 14.64 2.76
C MET A 295 -7.41 13.93 3.77
N ILE A 296 -6.30 14.56 4.14
CA ILE A 296 -5.35 14.00 5.11
C ILE A 296 -5.96 13.95 6.51
N THR A 297 -6.65 15.02 6.94
CA THR A 297 -7.33 15.03 8.25
C THR A 297 -8.47 14.00 8.32
N ARG A 298 -9.17 13.74 7.21
CA ARG A 298 -10.17 12.66 7.13
C ARG A 298 -9.52 11.29 7.28
N LEU A 299 -8.41 11.07 6.59
CA LEU A 299 -7.64 9.82 6.74
C LEU A 299 -7.12 9.65 8.17
N ASP A 300 -6.67 10.74 8.81
CA ASP A 300 -6.29 10.72 10.23
C ASP A 300 -7.46 10.31 11.14
N ALA A 301 -8.67 10.82 10.86
CA ALA A 301 -9.87 10.41 11.59
C ALA A 301 -10.13 8.90 11.43
N TYR A 302 -10.00 8.34 10.22
CA TYR A 302 -10.13 6.90 9.99
C TYR A 302 -9.13 6.08 10.82
N VAL A 303 -7.87 6.52 10.89
CA VAL A 303 -6.86 5.87 11.76
C VAL A 303 -7.29 5.91 13.21
N GLY A 304 -7.81 7.04 13.67
CA GLY A 304 -8.35 7.21 15.03
C GLY A 304 -9.49 6.24 15.34
N GLU A 305 -10.42 6.07 14.40
CA GLU A 305 -11.56 5.15 14.54
C GLU A 305 -11.12 3.68 14.54
N ILE A 306 -10.15 3.30 13.72
CA ILE A 306 -9.55 1.95 13.73
C ILE A 306 -8.91 1.67 15.09
N MET A 307 -8.08 2.59 15.61
CA MET A 307 -7.45 2.43 16.93
C MET A 307 -8.48 2.32 18.05
N ALA A 308 -9.54 3.13 17.99
CA ALA A 308 -10.64 3.08 18.96
C ALA A 308 -11.40 1.74 18.89
N LYS A 309 -11.68 1.25 17.69
CA LYS A 309 -12.36 -0.04 17.44
C LYS A 309 -11.54 -1.22 17.97
N LEU A 310 -10.23 -1.25 17.72
CA LEU A 310 -9.33 -2.28 18.25
C LEU A 310 -9.35 -2.31 19.80
N LYS A 311 -9.34 -1.13 20.40
CA LYS A 311 -9.42 -0.97 21.87
C LYS A 311 -10.76 -1.41 22.45
N GLU A 312 -11.87 -0.98 21.83
CA GLU A 312 -13.24 -1.38 22.19
C GLU A 312 -13.38 -2.90 22.19
N LYS A 313 -12.82 -3.57 21.18
CA LYS A 313 -12.89 -5.03 21.03
C LYS A 313 -11.86 -5.79 21.89
N GLY A 314 -10.95 -5.09 22.57
CA GLY A 314 -9.85 -5.70 23.33
C GLY A 314 -8.86 -6.47 22.45
N LEU A 315 -8.69 -6.04 21.18
CA LEU A 315 -7.77 -6.62 20.20
C LEU A 315 -6.47 -5.80 20.07
N ASP A 316 -6.42 -4.63 20.68
CA ASP A 316 -5.36 -3.63 20.50
C ASP A 316 -3.97 -4.16 20.88
N ASP A 317 -3.85 -4.83 22.03
CA ASP A 317 -2.57 -5.31 22.56
C ASP A 317 -1.91 -6.39 21.68
N ASN A 318 -2.71 -7.13 20.91
CA ASN A 318 -2.22 -8.17 20.00
C ASN A 318 -2.38 -7.79 18.51
N THR A 319 -2.39 -6.51 18.19
CA THR A 319 -2.51 -6.03 16.81
C THR A 319 -1.32 -5.16 16.43
N ILE A 320 -0.64 -5.56 15.36
CA ILE A 320 0.36 -4.74 14.68
C ILE A 320 -0.39 -3.81 13.73
N LEU A 321 -0.33 -2.51 14.00
CA LEU A 321 -0.91 -1.48 13.16
C LEU A 321 0.21 -0.75 12.42
N ILE A 322 0.16 -0.74 11.09
CA ILE A 322 1.15 -0.10 10.22
C ILE A 322 0.45 0.98 9.40
N PHE A 323 1.09 2.14 9.28
CA PHE A 323 0.66 3.25 8.43
C PHE A 323 1.78 3.62 7.47
N SER A 324 1.46 3.74 6.16
CA SER A 324 2.41 4.14 5.13
C SER A 324 1.73 4.67 3.88
N SER A 325 2.51 5.16 2.91
CA SER A 325 2.08 5.59 1.57
C SER A 325 2.71 4.73 0.49
N ASP A 326 2.03 4.58 -0.65
CA ASP A 326 2.54 3.75 -1.75
C ASP A 326 3.62 4.43 -2.61
N ASN A 327 3.72 5.75 -2.60
CA ASN A 327 4.80 6.55 -3.21
C ASN A 327 4.79 7.98 -2.67
N GLY A 328 5.70 8.82 -3.16
CA GLY A 328 5.79 10.22 -2.80
C GLY A 328 4.65 11.09 -3.34
N PRO A 329 4.65 12.41 -3.05
CA PRO A 329 3.53 13.33 -3.29
C PRO A 329 3.27 13.58 -4.76
N HIS A 330 2.00 13.80 -5.12
CA HIS A 330 1.56 14.12 -6.49
C HIS A 330 1.25 15.60 -6.70
N GLU A 331 1.18 16.00 -8.00
CA GLU A 331 0.74 17.35 -8.46
C GLU A 331 -0.61 17.31 -9.17
N GLU A 332 -1.29 16.18 -9.20
CA GLU A 332 -2.49 15.95 -10.00
C GLU A 332 -3.72 16.65 -9.38
N GLY A 333 -4.70 17.00 -10.23
CA GLY A 333 -5.99 17.54 -9.77
C GLY A 333 -5.93 18.89 -9.04
N GLY A 334 -4.84 19.64 -9.20
CA GLY A 334 -4.62 20.93 -8.52
C GLY A 334 -3.91 20.81 -7.16
N ALA A 335 -3.37 19.62 -6.84
CA ALA A 335 -2.51 19.47 -5.66
C ALA A 335 -1.25 20.32 -5.80
N ASP A 336 -0.78 20.85 -4.67
CA ASP A 336 0.36 21.75 -4.60
C ASP A 336 1.35 21.23 -3.54
N PRO A 337 2.23 20.28 -3.91
CA PRO A 337 3.18 19.71 -2.98
C PRO A 337 4.16 20.74 -2.42
N ASP A 338 4.54 21.74 -3.19
CA ASP A 338 5.51 22.75 -2.78
C ASP A 338 4.91 23.69 -1.70
N PHE A 339 3.60 24.00 -1.79
CA PHE A 339 2.92 24.82 -0.79
C PHE A 339 2.96 24.20 0.63
N PHE A 340 2.76 22.90 0.72
CA PHE A 340 2.75 22.19 1.99
C PHE A 340 4.14 21.65 2.39
N GLY A 341 5.14 21.69 1.51
CA GLY A 341 6.43 21.02 1.73
C GLY A 341 6.28 19.50 1.87
N ARG A 342 5.40 18.93 1.06
CA ARG A 342 4.97 17.52 1.11
C ARG A 342 6.10 16.52 0.87
N ASP A 343 7.14 16.94 0.19
CA ASP A 343 8.36 16.17 -0.03
C ASP A 343 9.21 16.00 1.25
N GLY A 344 8.94 16.80 2.30
CA GLY A 344 9.74 16.77 3.52
C GLY A 344 11.18 17.28 3.31
N LYS A 345 11.39 18.18 2.36
CA LYS A 345 12.69 18.72 1.90
C LYS A 345 13.54 17.69 1.12
N LEU A 346 12.89 16.73 0.46
CA LEU A 346 13.52 15.79 -0.44
C LEU A 346 13.30 16.24 -1.89
N GLN A 347 14.21 15.91 -2.80
CA GLN A 347 14.03 16.20 -4.22
C GLN A 347 13.07 15.22 -4.87
N GLY A 348 12.27 15.71 -5.81
CA GLY A 348 11.37 14.87 -6.60
C GLY A 348 10.02 14.64 -5.93
N LYS A 349 9.16 13.96 -6.64
CA LYS A 349 7.77 13.63 -6.28
C LYS A 349 7.33 12.41 -7.08
N LYS A 350 6.08 12.01 -7.01
CA LYS A 350 5.50 10.92 -7.81
C LYS A 350 6.08 10.88 -9.25
N ARG A 351 6.41 9.73 -9.74
CA ARG A 351 7.10 9.46 -11.03
C ARG A 351 8.58 9.81 -11.04
N SER A 352 9.21 9.99 -9.89
CA SER A 352 10.64 10.25 -9.80
C SER A 352 11.34 9.24 -8.87
N CYS A 353 12.48 8.69 -9.30
CA CYS A 353 13.34 7.87 -8.46
C CYS A 353 14.29 8.68 -7.56
N TYR A 354 14.15 10.01 -7.47
CA TYR A 354 14.72 10.81 -6.40
C TYR A 354 14.06 10.51 -5.06
N GLU A 355 14.70 10.87 -3.96
CA GLU A 355 14.23 10.56 -2.60
C GLU A 355 12.77 10.97 -2.38
N GLY A 356 12.35 12.17 -2.81
CA GLY A 356 10.98 12.66 -2.64
C GLY A 356 9.90 11.84 -3.35
N GLY A 357 10.27 11.08 -4.39
CA GLY A 357 9.31 10.22 -5.08
C GLY A 357 9.16 8.82 -4.49
N ILE A 358 10.14 8.35 -3.71
CA ILE A 358 10.21 6.98 -3.19
C ILE A 358 10.33 6.88 -1.67
N ARG A 359 10.83 7.89 -0.98
CA ARG A 359 10.87 7.89 0.49
C ARG A 359 9.53 8.30 1.06
N ILE A 360 9.00 7.48 1.96
CA ILE A 360 7.60 7.54 2.41
C ILE A 360 7.51 7.57 3.93
N PRO A 361 6.43 8.12 4.52
CA PRO A 361 6.15 7.95 5.93
C PRO A 361 5.90 6.46 6.24
N PHE A 362 6.44 5.97 7.36
CA PHE A 362 6.24 4.60 7.81
C PHE A 362 6.22 4.55 9.33
N ILE A 363 5.11 4.12 9.90
CA ILE A 363 4.86 4.06 11.34
C ILE A 363 4.36 2.67 11.70
N VAL A 364 4.94 2.05 12.73
CA VAL A 364 4.51 0.76 13.27
C VAL A 364 4.14 0.90 14.73
N ARG A 365 2.94 0.51 15.10
CA ARG A 365 2.46 0.46 16.48
C ARG A 365 2.08 -0.98 16.84
N TRP A 366 2.66 -1.48 17.93
CA TRP A 366 2.29 -2.77 18.52
C TRP A 366 2.53 -2.68 20.04
N PRO A 367 1.46 -2.42 20.83
CA PRO A 367 1.59 -2.21 22.26
C PRO A 367 2.30 -3.35 22.98
N GLY A 368 3.24 -3.02 23.84
CA GLY A 368 4.02 -4.00 24.61
C GLY A 368 5.14 -4.73 23.84
N HIS A 369 5.22 -4.58 22.52
CA HIS A 369 6.22 -5.24 21.66
C HIS A 369 7.13 -4.24 20.95
N VAL A 370 6.57 -3.20 20.34
CA VAL A 370 7.33 -2.11 19.71
C VAL A 370 7.50 -0.98 20.73
N LYS A 371 8.73 -0.46 20.82
CA LYS A 371 9.06 0.61 21.79
C LYS A 371 8.32 1.90 21.42
N ALA A 372 7.41 2.33 22.29
CA ALA A 372 6.63 3.54 22.09
C ALA A 372 7.51 4.79 22.01
N GLY A 373 7.15 5.73 21.10
CA GLY A 373 7.84 7.00 20.87
C GLY A 373 9.25 6.86 20.32
N SER A 374 9.60 5.69 19.76
CA SER A 374 10.93 5.51 19.16
C SER A 374 10.97 6.01 17.72
N VAL A 375 12.15 6.51 17.34
CA VAL A 375 12.47 6.87 15.96
C VAL A 375 13.61 5.95 15.51
N ASN A 376 13.51 5.40 14.32
CA ASN A 376 14.46 4.43 13.78
C ASN A 376 14.86 4.81 12.36
N ASP A 377 16.15 4.67 12.05
CA ASP A 377 16.74 4.99 10.75
C ASP A 377 17.12 3.74 9.93
N HIS A 378 16.70 2.55 10.37
CA HIS A 378 16.86 1.33 9.59
C HIS A 378 16.27 1.50 8.19
N MET A 379 17.08 1.18 7.19
CA MET A 379 16.72 1.30 5.78
C MET A 379 15.87 0.09 5.36
N LEU A 380 14.60 0.34 5.01
CA LEU A 380 13.67 -0.69 4.57
C LEU A 380 12.90 -0.27 3.32
N ALA A 381 12.44 -1.24 2.55
CA ALA A 381 11.58 -1.03 1.40
C ALA A 381 10.34 -1.94 1.44
N PHE A 382 9.36 -1.69 0.59
CA PHE A 382 8.09 -2.44 0.60
C PHE A 382 8.25 -3.94 0.40
N TYR A 383 9.24 -4.38 -0.33
CA TYR A 383 9.50 -5.82 -0.49
C TYR A 383 10.00 -6.51 0.79
N ASP A 384 10.34 -5.75 1.86
CA ASP A 384 10.71 -6.26 3.18
C ASP A 384 9.49 -6.63 4.04
N ILE A 385 8.30 -6.17 3.67
CA ILE A 385 7.07 -6.42 4.44
C ILE A 385 6.73 -7.91 4.46
N MET A 386 6.86 -8.59 3.32
CA MET A 386 6.56 -10.02 3.24
C MET A 386 7.44 -10.86 4.17
N PRO A 387 8.79 -10.82 4.12
CA PRO A 387 9.62 -11.56 5.06
C PRO A 387 9.40 -11.14 6.52
N THR A 388 9.16 -9.84 6.78
CA THR A 388 8.90 -9.36 8.14
C THR A 388 7.62 -9.96 8.72
N PHE A 389 6.53 -9.97 7.96
CA PHE A 389 5.29 -10.59 8.43
C PHE A 389 5.46 -12.09 8.61
N CYS A 390 6.18 -12.76 7.70
CA CYS A 390 6.47 -14.19 7.82
C CYS A 390 7.24 -14.50 9.11
N ASP A 391 8.25 -13.72 9.47
CA ASP A 391 8.99 -13.88 10.74
C ASP A 391 8.08 -13.64 11.94
N LEU A 392 7.30 -12.56 11.95
CA LEU A 392 6.42 -12.21 13.06
C LEU A 392 5.32 -13.24 13.33
N ILE A 393 4.92 -14.01 12.30
CA ILE A 393 3.93 -15.08 12.44
C ILE A 393 4.54 -16.48 12.58
N GLY A 394 5.88 -16.58 12.66
CA GLY A 394 6.60 -17.86 12.78
C GLY A 394 6.63 -18.68 11.50
N GLN A 395 6.65 -18.05 10.32
CA GLN A 395 6.73 -18.67 9.00
C GLN A 395 8.07 -18.34 8.31
N GLU A 396 9.18 -18.50 9.00
CA GLU A 396 10.53 -18.15 8.50
C GLU A 396 10.92 -18.87 7.20
N ASN A 397 10.40 -20.08 6.97
CA ASN A 397 10.66 -20.88 5.75
C ASN A 397 9.67 -20.60 4.61
N TYR A 398 9.11 -19.39 4.52
CA TYR A 398 8.06 -19.04 3.55
C TYR A 398 8.51 -19.25 2.09
N ILE A 399 9.78 -18.98 1.75
CA ILE A 399 10.31 -19.18 0.39
C ILE A 399 10.28 -20.66 0.01
N GLU A 400 10.69 -21.55 0.91
CA GLU A 400 10.65 -22.99 0.67
C GLU A 400 9.22 -23.51 0.49
N LYS A 401 8.29 -22.97 1.29
CA LYS A 401 6.89 -23.40 1.33
C LYS A 401 6.05 -22.83 0.18
N PHE A 402 6.25 -21.58 -0.17
CA PHE A 402 5.39 -20.85 -1.10
C PHE A 402 6.07 -20.49 -2.42
N GLY A 403 7.42 -20.46 -2.48
CA GLY A 403 8.15 -20.19 -3.72
C GLY A 403 7.82 -21.24 -4.80
N ASN A 404 7.67 -20.80 -6.01
CA ASN A 404 7.31 -21.65 -7.14
C ASN A 404 8.56 -22.26 -7.80
N LYS A 405 8.92 -23.47 -7.40
CA LYS A 405 10.08 -24.21 -7.93
C LYS A 405 10.04 -24.48 -9.45
N LYS A 406 8.91 -24.21 -10.11
CA LYS A 406 8.76 -24.34 -11.57
C LYS A 406 9.06 -23.06 -12.32
N VAL A 407 9.13 -21.94 -11.61
CA VAL A 407 9.49 -20.64 -12.17
C VAL A 407 10.99 -20.48 -12.00
N GLU A 408 11.71 -20.33 -13.10
CA GLU A 408 13.13 -19.96 -13.06
C GLU A 408 13.24 -18.55 -12.48
N ASN A 409 14.10 -18.38 -11.46
CA ASN A 409 14.30 -17.10 -10.79
C ASN A 409 13.02 -16.52 -10.13
N ASP A 410 12.32 -17.37 -9.34
CA ASP A 410 11.25 -16.87 -8.45
C ASP A 410 11.88 -16.12 -7.28
N TYR A 411 12.15 -14.83 -7.51
CA TYR A 411 12.87 -13.94 -6.59
C TYR A 411 12.04 -13.56 -5.37
N PHE A 412 12.73 -13.44 -4.22
CA PHE A 412 12.25 -12.80 -3.00
C PHE A 412 13.38 -11.91 -2.49
N ASP A 413 13.23 -10.59 -2.70
CA ASP A 413 14.32 -9.64 -2.52
C ASP A 413 14.38 -9.01 -1.12
N GLY A 414 13.32 -9.20 -0.34
CA GLY A 414 13.15 -8.55 0.95
C GLY A 414 13.98 -9.16 2.07
N ILE A 415 14.34 -8.32 3.03
CA ILE A 415 14.97 -8.67 4.30
C ILE A 415 14.03 -8.32 5.44
N SER A 416 13.80 -9.25 6.36
CA SER A 416 12.95 -9.00 7.52
C SER A 416 13.55 -7.95 8.45
N PHE A 417 12.75 -6.95 8.84
CA PHE A 417 13.09 -5.99 9.88
C PHE A 417 12.39 -6.27 11.23
N ALA A 418 11.88 -7.50 11.41
CA ALA A 418 11.29 -7.93 12.67
C ALA A 418 12.23 -7.77 13.88
N PRO A 419 13.55 -8.05 13.81
CA PRO A 419 14.46 -7.78 14.91
C PRO A 419 14.48 -6.30 15.34
N THR A 420 14.52 -5.37 14.38
CA THR A 420 14.44 -3.91 14.63
C THR A 420 13.13 -3.54 15.34
N LEU A 421 11.99 -4.04 14.88
CA LEU A 421 10.68 -3.79 15.51
C LEU A 421 10.63 -4.25 16.97
N LEU A 422 11.23 -5.42 17.23
CA LEU A 422 11.20 -6.07 18.55
C LEU A 422 12.35 -5.66 19.48
N GLY A 423 13.24 -4.75 19.02
CA GLY A 423 14.43 -4.33 19.77
C GLY A 423 15.39 -5.49 20.05
N LYS A 424 15.49 -6.45 19.13
CA LYS A 424 16.38 -7.61 19.20
C LYS A 424 17.65 -7.37 18.40
N ASP A 425 18.72 -8.02 18.82
CA ASP A 425 19.98 -8.06 18.08
C ASP A 425 19.85 -8.90 16.80
N GLY A 426 20.80 -8.72 15.87
CA GLY A 426 20.91 -9.54 14.67
C GLY A 426 20.11 -9.05 13.46
N GLN A 427 19.67 -7.77 13.48
CA GLN A 427 19.07 -7.16 12.29
C GLN A 427 20.05 -7.24 11.11
N LYS A 428 19.60 -7.81 10.01
CA LYS A 428 20.33 -7.82 8.74
C LYS A 428 20.04 -6.54 7.97
N GLU A 429 21.06 -5.95 7.42
CA GLU A 429 20.95 -4.74 6.59
C GLU A 429 20.93 -5.12 5.11
N HIS A 430 20.26 -4.30 4.30
CA HIS A 430 20.38 -4.39 2.86
C HIS A 430 21.78 -3.98 2.39
N ASP A 431 22.39 -4.76 1.50
CA ASP A 431 23.59 -4.34 0.79
C ASP A 431 23.29 -3.18 -0.17
N PHE A 432 22.10 -3.21 -0.77
CA PHE A 432 21.55 -2.13 -1.60
C PHE A 432 20.02 -2.18 -1.64
N LEU A 433 19.39 -1.04 -2.00
CA LEU A 433 18.00 -0.97 -2.46
C LEU A 433 17.97 -0.63 -3.94
N TYR A 434 16.94 -1.13 -4.66
CA TYR A 434 16.85 -1.04 -6.10
C TYR A 434 15.47 -0.59 -6.58
N TRP A 435 15.47 0.31 -7.58
CA TRP A 435 14.27 0.79 -8.27
C TRP A 435 14.50 0.89 -9.77
N GLU A 436 13.50 0.51 -10.56
CA GLU A 436 13.40 0.90 -11.97
C GLU A 436 11.97 1.33 -12.27
N PHE A 437 11.84 2.36 -13.08
CA PHE A 437 10.56 2.93 -13.47
C PHE A 437 10.54 3.27 -14.95
N HIS A 438 9.84 2.46 -15.72
CA HIS A 438 9.87 2.50 -17.17
C HIS A 438 9.21 3.74 -17.78
N GLU A 439 8.12 4.28 -17.15
CA GLU A 439 7.32 5.38 -17.73
C GLU A 439 8.14 6.68 -17.90
N THR A 440 9.10 6.92 -17.04
CA THR A 440 10.01 8.08 -17.14
C THR A 440 11.44 7.69 -17.50
N ASN A 441 11.68 6.38 -17.75
CA ASN A 441 12.99 5.82 -18.05
C ASN A 441 14.04 6.17 -16.99
N GLN A 442 13.71 5.84 -15.73
CA GLN A 442 14.53 6.11 -14.56
C GLN A 442 14.86 4.83 -13.79
N MET A 443 16.02 4.85 -13.13
CA MET A 443 16.45 3.82 -12.19
C MET A 443 17.09 4.46 -10.97
N GLY A 444 17.07 3.76 -9.84
CA GLY A 444 17.73 4.17 -8.61
C GLY A 444 18.41 2.98 -7.94
N VAL A 445 19.61 3.20 -7.41
CA VAL A 445 20.31 2.25 -6.53
C VAL A 445 20.79 3.00 -5.32
N ARG A 446 20.46 2.52 -4.12
CA ARG A 446 20.99 3.04 -2.87
C ARG A 446 21.85 1.98 -2.19
N LYS A 447 23.09 2.32 -1.86
CA LYS A 447 24.03 1.49 -1.08
C LYS A 447 24.67 2.31 0.03
N GLY A 448 24.26 2.05 1.27
CA GLY A 448 24.62 2.89 2.40
C GLY A 448 24.18 4.34 2.17
N ASP A 449 25.12 5.29 2.22
CA ASP A 449 24.87 6.71 1.97
C ASP A 449 24.90 7.10 0.49
N TRP A 450 25.36 6.21 -0.38
CA TRP A 450 25.43 6.48 -1.81
C TRP A 450 24.12 6.20 -2.50
N LYS A 451 23.67 7.14 -3.35
CA LYS A 451 22.52 7.01 -4.22
C LYS A 451 22.90 7.28 -5.66
N LEU A 452 22.78 6.27 -6.52
CA LEU A 452 22.87 6.42 -7.95
C LEU A 452 21.47 6.66 -8.51
N TYR A 453 21.28 7.77 -9.18
CA TYR A 453 20.10 8.07 -10.00
C TYR A 453 20.47 7.96 -11.47
N VAL A 454 19.67 7.24 -12.23
CA VAL A 454 19.86 7.06 -13.67
C VAL A 454 18.62 7.52 -14.40
N GLU A 455 18.78 8.40 -15.38
CA GLU A 455 17.71 8.82 -16.27
C GLU A 455 18.17 8.66 -17.72
N ARG A 456 17.43 7.85 -18.49
CA ARG A 456 17.74 7.57 -19.88
C ARG A 456 19.21 7.18 -20.10
N GLY A 457 19.72 6.30 -19.24
CA GLY A 457 21.09 5.80 -19.23
C GLY A 457 22.16 6.77 -18.71
N LYS A 458 21.78 7.98 -18.28
CA LYS A 458 22.72 8.95 -17.70
C LYS A 458 22.72 8.87 -16.19
N CYS A 459 23.90 8.70 -15.60
CA CYS A 459 24.10 8.58 -14.16
C CYS A 459 24.31 9.94 -13.49
N LYS A 460 23.75 10.09 -12.29
CA LYS A 460 24.11 11.07 -11.27
C LYS A 460 24.35 10.34 -9.97
N LEU A 461 25.32 10.75 -9.20
CA LEU A 461 25.67 10.17 -7.91
C LEU A 461 25.51 11.20 -6.79
N PHE A 462 24.87 10.82 -5.70
CA PHE A 462 24.65 11.65 -4.53
C PHE A 462 25.14 10.95 -3.26
N ASN A 463 25.59 11.72 -2.27
CA ASN A 463 25.88 11.23 -0.93
C ASN A 463 24.81 11.74 0.03
N LEU A 464 23.84 10.90 0.37
CA LEU A 464 22.66 11.27 1.15
C LEU A 464 22.97 11.65 2.61
N ALA A 465 24.14 11.28 3.15
CA ALA A 465 24.55 11.72 4.49
C ALA A 465 24.81 13.24 4.56
N ASN A 466 25.22 13.85 3.44
CA ASN A 466 25.56 15.27 3.35
C ASN A 466 24.63 16.07 2.43
N ASP A 467 23.90 15.36 1.56
CA ASP A 467 23.06 15.94 0.49
C ASP A 467 21.78 15.12 0.31
N VAL A 468 20.93 15.13 1.33
CA VAL A 468 19.67 14.38 1.32
C VAL A 468 18.68 14.90 0.25
N HIS A 469 18.85 16.15 -0.21
CA HIS A 469 18.05 16.75 -1.28
C HIS A 469 18.56 16.41 -2.67
N GLU A 470 19.72 15.73 -2.81
CA GLU A 470 20.27 15.31 -4.11
C GLU A 470 20.57 16.49 -5.07
N ASP A 471 21.11 17.59 -4.53
CA ASP A 471 21.43 18.81 -5.29
C ASP A 471 22.77 18.73 -6.03
N HIS A 472 23.73 17.96 -5.51
CA HIS A 472 25.12 17.99 -5.94
C HIS A 472 25.54 16.65 -6.53
N ASP A 473 25.53 16.56 -7.87
CA ASP A 473 26.07 15.41 -8.57
C ASP A 473 27.59 15.30 -8.40
N VAL A 474 28.02 14.26 -7.69
CA VAL A 474 29.43 13.95 -7.44
C VAL A 474 29.96 12.77 -8.26
N SER A 475 29.25 12.37 -9.33
CA SER A 475 29.61 11.22 -10.16
C SER A 475 31.01 11.32 -10.77
N ALA A 476 31.43 12.53 -11.17
CA ALA A 476 32.77 12.77 -11.72
C ALA A 476 33.89 12.64 -10.66
N GLN A 477 33.59 12.87 -9.37
CA GLN A 477 34.52 12.75 -8.26
C GLN A 477 34.68 11.32 -7.75
N HIS A 478 33.66 10.46 -7.97
CA HIS A 478 33.59 9.08 -7.45
C HIS A 478 33.24 8.07 -8.56
N PRO A 479 34.02 7.98 -9.65
CA PRO A 479 33.71 7.09 -10.77
C PRO A 479 33.75 5.61 -10.39
N GLU A 480 34.53 5.23 -9.36
CA GLU A 480 34.56 3.86 -8.81
C GLU A 480 33.24 3.47 -8.16
N VAL A 481 32.59 4.40 -7.44
CA VAL A 481 31.28 4.17 -6.81
C VAL A 481 30.22 4.08 -7.90
N VAL A 482 30.24 4.96 -8.90
CA VAL A 482 29.32 4.88 -10.07
C VAL A 482 29.43 3.51 -10.71
N LYS A 483 30.64 3.02 -10.98
CA LYS A 483 30.88 1.72 -11.60
C LYS A 483 30.34 0.57 -10.75
N GLU A 484 30.52 0.62 -9.43
CA GLU A 484 29.98 -0.38 -8.52
C GLU A 484 28.46 -0.42 -8.56
N LEU A 485 27.79 0.75 -8.48
CA LEU A 485 26.33 0.82 -8.47
C LEU A 485 25.71 0.50 -9.84
N VAL A 486 26.39 0.84 -10.94
CA VAL A 486 25.99 0.41 -12.29
C VAL A 486 26.06 -1.11 -12.43
N LYS A 487 27.07 -1.75 -11.84
CA LYS A 487 27.15 -3.23 -11.82
C LYS A 487 25.92 -3.84 -11.14
N ILE A 488 25.46 -3.27 -10.01
CA ILE A 488 24.22 -3.71 -9.33
C ILE A 488 23.02 -3.61 -10.30
N ILE A 489 22.92 -2.52 -11.06
CA ILE A 489 21.83 -2.39 -12.06
C ILE A 489 21.82 -3.57 -13.04
N TYR A 490 22.98 -3.94 -13.60
CA TYR A 490 23.06 -5.07 -14.52
C TYR A 490 22.78 -6.43 -13.88
N GLU A 491 23.05 -6.58 -12.59
CA GLU A 491 22.77 -7.82 -11.83
C GLU A 491 21.30 -7.94 -11.45
N GLN A 492 20.61 -6.81 -11.22
CA GLN A 492 19.24 -6.79 -10.72
C GLN A 492 18.18 -6.55 -11.79
N HIS A 493 18.56 -6.00 -12.93
CA HIS A 493 17.63 -5.82 -14.05
C HIS A 493 17.36 -7.14 -14.75
N THR A 494 16.10 -7.55 -14.80
CA THR A 494 15.64 -8.67 -15.65
C THR A 494 14.75 -8.13 -16.76
N THR A 495 14.73 -8.81 -17.90
CA THR A 495 13.81 -8.45 -18.99
C THR A 495 12.36 -8.62 -18.50
N PRO A 496 11.53 -7.55 -18.55
CA PRO A 496 10.13 -7.66 -18.15
C PRO A 496 9.33 -8.64 -19.00
N ASP A 497 8.45 -9.43 -18.39
CA ASP A 497 7.50 -10.31 -19.10
C ASP A 497 6.49 -9.52 -19.94
N VAL A 498 6.18 -8.31 -19.49
CA VAL A 498 5.26 -7.38 -20.14
C VAL A 498 6.07 -6.43 -21.01
N ASN A 499 5.97 -6.56 -22.35
CA ASN A 499 6.77 -5.80 -23.30
C ASN A 499 6.69 -4.28 -23.11
N GLU A 500 5.54 -3.76 -22.71
CA GLU A 500 5.34 -2.32 -22.47
C GLU A 500 6.22 -1.79 -21.35
N PHE A 501 6.66 -2.63 -20.41
CA PHE A 501 7.55 -2.25 -19.33
C PHE A 501 9.03 -2.28 -19.74
N ASN A 502 9.38 -2.84 -20.89
CA ASN A 502 10.76 -2.97 -21.37
C ASN A 502 11.23 -1.71 -22.10
N THR A 503 11.30 -0.58 -21.41
CA THR A 503 11.68 0.71 -22.00
C THR A 503 12.79 1.44 -21.23
N VAL A 504 13.28 0.89 -20.11
CA VAL A 504 14.40 1.49 -19.39
C VAL A 504 15.70 1.36 -20.19
N THR A 505 16.49 2.43 -20.20
CA THR A 505 17.81 2.47 -20.85
C THR A 505 18.88 2.24 -19.79
N LEU A 506 19.56 1.12 -19.86
CA LEU A 506 20.66 0.82 -18.95
C LEU A 506 21.81 1.81 -19.13
N PRO A 507 22.50 2.22 -18.05
CA PRO A 507 23.67 3.07 -18.13
C PRO A 507 24.85 2.34 -18.81
N GLN A 508 25.82 3.11 -19.33
CA GLN A 508 27.04 2.51 -19.84
C GLN A 508 27.88 1.91 -18.69
N GLN A 509 28.47 0.72 -18.94
CA GLN A 509 29.37 0.04 -18.02
C GLN A 509 30.75 0.70 -17.92
#